data_72027de779b8fac465793427122a34be
#
_entry.id   72027de779b8fac465793427122a34be
#
_cell.length_a   1.000
_cell.length_b   1.000
_cell.length_c   1.000
_cell.angle_alpha   90.00
_cell.angle_beta   90.00
_cell.angle_gamma   90.00
#
_symmetry.space_group_name_H-M   'P 1'
#
loop_
_entity.id
_entity.type
_entity.pdbx_description
1 polymer ?
#
loop_
_entity_poly.entity_id
_entity_poly.type
_entity_poly.pdbx_seq_one_letter_code
_entity_poly.pdbx_strand_id
1 'polypeptide(L)'
;MKQLKRQVTKGLIVTATALITVCGQISMAQQIALTSHAKNAKEGSEMVMTKESQAALTPKQALQKLKEGNKRFAGNKLTTRNYAEEVKQTAKGQYPHSVILSCLDSRTSSELIFDQGLGSIFNARVAGNFENTDILGSMEFACKAAGAKLILVVGHSNCGAVKGACDNVQLGNLTNVIEQIKPATEQVKNVEGERNSKNHVYVEAVAKENVLKTINDIRERSPILAEMESKGEIMIVGAMYDLETGKVNFMQD
;
A
#
# COMPACT_ATOMS: atom_id res chain seq x y z
N MET A 1 -60.08 33.24 54.07
CA MET A 1 -59.14 33.57 52.97
C MET A 1 -58.04 34.48 53.46
N LYS A 2 -57.14 34.03 54.25
CA LYS A 2 -55.89 34.67 54.70
C LYS A 2 -55.18 33.59 55.54
N GLN A 3 -54.28 32.84 54.95
CA GLN A 3 -53.16 32.12 55.58
C GLN A 3 -52.68 31.02 54.62
N LEU A 4 -51.85 31.39 53.69
CA LEU A 4 -50.94 30.44 53.07
C LEU A 4 -49.84 31.20 52.30
N LYS A 5 -49.11 32.05 53.01
CA LYS A 5 -47.89 32.69 52.50
C LYS A 5 -46.91 32.86 53.67
N ARG A 6 -46.23 31.81 54.06
CA ARG A 6 -45.00 31.92 54.87
C ARG A 6 -44.46 30.53 55.20
N GLN A 7 -43.90 29.83 54.22
CA GLN A 7 -42.91 28.78 54.49
C GLN A 7 -42.24 28.27 53.20
N VAL A 8 -41.66 29.12 52.40
CA VAL A 8 -40.72 28.68 51.35
C VAL A 8 -39.62 29.73 51.26
N THR A 9 -38.77 29.87 52.26
CA THR A 9 -37.55 30.65 52.17
C THR A 9 -36.56 30.33 53.30
N LYS A 10 -36.38 29.05 53.63
CA LYS A 10 -35.22 28.61 54.44
C LYS A 10 -34.86 27.16 54.08
N GLY A 11 -34.27 26.94 52.94
CA GLY A 11 -33.89 25.59 52.57
C GLY A 11 -33.10 25.49 51.26
N LEU A 12 -32.35 26.53 50.88
CA LEU A 12 -31.59 26.47 49.64
C LEU A 12 -30.31 27.31 49.68
N ILE A 13 -29.50 27.19 50.73
CA ILE A 13 -28.16 27.82 50.80
C ILE A 13 -27.14 26.88 51.47
N VAL A 14 -27.19 25.58 51.28
CA VAL A 14 -26.14 24.69 51.78
C VAL A 14 -25.81 23.57 50.79
N THR A 15 -25.86 23.78 49.50
CA THR A 15 -25.38 22.75 48.55
C THR A 15 -24.56 23.31 47.36
N ALA A 16 -24.09 24.56 47.46
CA ALA A 16 -23.29 25.15 46.37
C ALA A 16 -21.78 25.19 46.67
N THR A 17 -21.31 24.66 47.81
CA THR A 17 -19.89 24.75 48.20
C THR A 17 -19.17 23.40 48.22
N ALA A 18 -19.82 22.30 47.82
CA ALA A 18 -19.20 20.96 47.80
C ALA A 18 -18.95 20.36 46.42
N LEU A 19 -19.10 21.12 45.31
CA LEU A 19 -18.91 20.64 43.94
C LEU A 19 -17.70 21.26 43.20
N ILE A 20 -16.78 21.94 43.89
CA ILE A 20 -15.63 22.60 43.24
C ILE A 20 -14.28 21.98 43.70
N THR A 21 -14.26 20.81 44.31
CA THR A 21 -12.98 20.22 44.77
C THR A 21 -12.75 18.78 44.32
N VAL A 22 -13.30 18.37 43.17
CA VAL A 22 -12.93 17.12 42.49
C VAL A 22 -12.50 17.46 41.05
N CYS A 23 -11.79 18.54 40.86
CA CYS A 23 -10.92 18.69 39.71
C CYS A 23 -9.59 18.04 40.09
N GLY A 24 -9.53 16.71 39.86
CA GLY A 24 -8.44 15.86 40.30
C GLY A 24 -7.09 16.44 39.88
N GLN A 25 -6.20 16.61 40.83
CA GLN A 25 -4.79 16.83 40.59
C GLN A 25 -4.29 15.65 39.76
N ILE A 26 -4.18 15.85 38.43
CA ILE A 26 -3.47 14.90 37.57
C ILE A 26 -2.05 14.83 38.15
N SER A 27 -1.63 13.67 38.62
CA SER A 27 -0.30 13.48 39.22
C SER A 27 0.76 13.89 38.21
N MET A 28 1.89 14.40 38.69
CA MET A 28 3.03 14.77 37.84
C MET A 28 3.46 13.62 36.92
N ALA A 29 3.29 12.36 37.35
CA ALA A 29 3.52 11.16 36.57
C ALA A 29 2.52 11.00 35.42
N GLN A 30 1.23 11.33 35.63
CA GLN A 30 0.19 11.33 34.58
C GLN A 30 0.39 12.47 33.58
N GLN A 31 0.85 13.62 34.03
CA GLN A 31 1.23 14.74 33.15
C GLN A 31 2.47 14.43 32.31
N ILE A 32 3.48 13.78 32.89
CA ILE A 32 4.67 13.30 32.15
C ILE A 32 4.28 12.20 31.16
N ALA A 33 3.40 11.27 31.53
CA ALA A 33 2.88 10.23 30.62
C ALA A 33 2.07 10.83 29.46
N LEU A 34 1.21 11.83 29.71
CA LEU A 34 0.44 12.53 28.67
C LEU A 34 1.34 13.36 27.75
N THR A 35 2.38 14.02 28.29
CA THR A 35 3.34 14.77 27.48
C THR A 35 4.30 13.89 26.70
N SER A 36 4.67 12.72 27.22
CA SER A 36 5.47 11.73 26.51
C SER A 36 4.68 11.05 25.39
N HIS A 37 3.40 10.71 25.60
CA HIS A 37 2.50 10.21 24.57
C HIS A 37 2.25 11.26 23.46
N ALA A 38 2.07 12.53 23.83
CA ALA A 38 1.90 13.62 22.87
C ALA A 38 3.19 13.95 22.09
N LYS A 39 4.37 13.80 22.70
CA LYS A 39 5.66 13.94 22.00
C LYS A 39 5.92 12.76 21.05
N ASN A 40 5.70 11.52 21.48
CA ASN A 40 5.86 10.34 20.63
C ASN A 40 4.84 10.31 19.47
N ALA A 41 3.63 10.87 19.64
CA ALA A 41 2.66 11.01 18.56
C ALA A 41 3.07 12.08 17.51
N LYS A 42 3.93 13.04 17.86
CA LYS A 42 4.46 14.03 16.89
C LYS A 42 5.72 13.56 16.17
N GLU A 43 6.49 12.65 16.74
CA GLU A 43 7.75 12.15 16.14
C GLU A 43 7.56 10.98 15.17
N GLY A 44 6.35 10.39 15.05
CA GLY A 44 6.08 9.21 14.23
C GLY A 44 5.08 9.37 13.08
N SER A 45 4.51 10.56 12.88
CA SER A 45 3.58 10.79 11.77
C SER A 45 4.38 11.12 10.51
N GLU A 46 4.61 10.14 9.65
CA GLU A 46 5.07 10.41 8.27
C GLU A 46 4.05 11.35 7.63
N MET A 47 4.49 12.55 7.23
CA MET A 47 3.60 13.53 6.60
C MET A 47 3.11 13.00 5.27
N VAL A 48 1.83 13.22 4.96
CA VAL A 48 1.24 12.92 3.65
C VAL A 48 2.08 13.59 2.55
N MET A 49 2.26 12.89 1.43
CA MET A 49 2.96 13.43 0.27
C MET A 49 2.31 14.71 -0.23
N THR A 50 3.13 15.73 -0.51
CA THR A 50 2.73 16.99 -1.15
C THR A 50 3.26 17.06 -2.56
N LYS A 51 2.77 18.01 -3.35
CA LYS A 51 3.25 18.26 -4.71
C LYS A 51 4.75 18.53 -4.74
N GLU A 52 5.24 19.32 -3.79
CA GLU A 52 6.65 19.69 -3.67
C GLU A 52 7.51 18.49 -3.29
N SER A 53 7.09 17.69 -2.30
CA SER A 53 7.82 16.49 -1.88
C SER A 53 7.84 15.41 -2.96
N GLN A 54 6.74 15.21 -3.71
CA GLN A 54 6.69 14.32 -4.86
C GLN A 54 7.63 14.79 -5.98
N ALA A 55 7.59 16.07 -6.32
CA ALA A 55 8.41 16.65 -7.40
C ALA A 55 9.91 16.55 -7.09
N ALA A 56 10.30 16.63 -5.82
CA ALA A 56 11.68 16.51 -5.36
C ALA A 56 12.23 15.08 -5.38
N LEU A 57 11.35 14.05 -5.48
CA LEU A 57 11.78 12.65 -5.48
C LEU A 57 12.35 12.24 -6.85
N THR A 58 13.46 11.51 -6.80
CA THR A 58 13.96 10.74 -7.94
C THR A 58 13.30 9.35 -7.98
N PRO A 59 13.29 8.66 -9.16
CA PRO A 59 12.80 7.28 -9.25
C PRO A 59 13.49 6.32 -8.26
N LYS A 60 14.80 6.45 -8.08
CA LYS A 60 15.57 5.65 -7.10
C LYS A 60 15.13 5.89 -5.65
N GLN A 61 14.81 7.13 -5.29
CA GLN A 61 14.32 7.45 -3.96
C GLN A 61 12.91 6.91 -3.73
N ALA A 62 12.02 6.92 -4.76
CA ALA A 62 10.72 6.29 -4.68
C ALA A 62 10.83 4.77 -4.45
N LEU A 63 11.74 4.09 -5.18
CA LEU A 63 12.04 2.67 -4.95
C LEU A 63 12.60 2.42 -3.54
N GLN A 64 13.49 3.27 -3.05
CA GLN A 64 14.07 3.14 -1.72
C GLN A 64 13.00 3.26 -0.61
N LYS A 65 12.04 4.17 -0.74
CA LYS A 65 10.89 4.27 0.19
C LYS A 65 10.12 2.95 0.29
N LEU A 66 9.84 2.29 -0.83
CA LEU A 66 9.15 1.00 -0.83
C LEU A 66 10.01 -0.12 -0.20
N LYS A 67 11.32 -0.15 -0.48
CA LYS A 67 12.26 -1.10 0.16
C LYS A 67 12.30 -0.95 1.68
N GLU A 68 12.39 0.28 2.17
CA GLU A 68 12.39 0.59 3.59
C GLU A 68 11.04 0.27 4.26
N GLY A 69 9.95 0.60 3.57
CA GLY A 69 8.61 0.26 4.02
C GLY A 69 8.39 -1.24 4.17
N ASN A 70 8.79 -2.03 3.19
CA ASN A 70 8.72 -3.49 3.30
C ASN A 70 9.63 -4.04 4.42
N LYS A 71 10.80 -3.47 4.63
CA LYS A 71 11.66 -3.85 5.76
C LYS A 71 10.96 -3.60 7.10
N ARG A 72 10.21 -2.49 7.24
CA ARG A 72 9.43 -2.22 8.46
C ARG A 72 8.29 -3.21 8.60
N PHE A 73 7.54 -3.49 7.53
CA PHE A 73 6.44 -4.46 7.52
C PHE A 73 6.93 -5.86 7.92
N ALA A 74 7.93 -6.41 7.23
CA ALA A 74 8.48 -7.74 7.52
C ALA A 74 9.14 -7.82 8.91
N GLY A 75 9.60 -6.69 9.46
CA GLY A 75 10.16 -6.57 10.79
C GLY A 75 9.14 -6.31 11.89
N ASN A 76 7.84 -6.30 11.59
CA ASN A 76 6.74 -5.94 12.50
C ASN A 76 6.95 -4.56 13.19
N LYS A 77 7.42 -3.57 12.42
CA LYS A 77 7.75 -2.21 12.87
C LYS A 77 7.04 -1.16 11.99
N LEU A 78 5.76 -1.39 11.72
CA LEU A 78 4.96 -0.48 10.92
C LEU A 78 4.92 0.92 11.54
N THR A 79 4.89 1.93 10.68
CA THR A 79 4.69 3.32 11.06
C THR A 79 3.31 3.50 11.70
N THR A 80 3.26 4.13 12.86
CA THR A 80 1.98 4.51 13.48
C THR A 80 1.34 5.63 12.67
N ARG A 81 0.11 5.41 12.17
CA ARG A 81 -0.60 6.35 11.31
C ARG A 81 -1.88 6.85 11.94
N ASN A 82 -2.22 8.09 11.67
CA ASN A 82 -3.52 8.67 11.96
C ASN A 82 -4.32 8.77 10.64
N TYR A 83 -4.99 7.69 10.28
CA TYR A 83 -5.76 7.63 9.02
C TYR A 83 -6.87 8.69 8.93
N ALA A 84 -7.49 9.08 10.04
CA ALA A 84 -8.48 10.15 10.04
C ALA A 84 -7.88 11.51 9.67
N GLU A 85 -6.64 11.75 10.04
CA GLU A 85 -5.90 12.95 9.65
C GLU A 85 -5.39 12.86 8.21
N GLU A 86 -4.86 11.70 7.78
CA GLU A 86 -4.44 11.46 6.40
C GLU A 86 -5.61 11.66 5.41
N VAL A 87 -6.83 11.18 5.74
CA VAL A 87 -8.05 11.42 4.94
C VAL A 87 -8.29 12.92 4.75
N LYS A 88 -8.20 13.71 5.82
CA LYS A 88 -8.40 15.17 5.72
C LYS A 88 -7.34 15.85 4.87
N GLN A 89 -6.07 15.45 5.04
CA GLN A 89 -4.94 16.04 4.33
C GLN A 89 -4.96 15.69 2.84
N THR A 90 -5.40 14.49 2.46
CA THR A 90 -5.48 14.05 1.06
C THR A 90 -6.75 14.46 0.34
N ALA A 91 -7.78 14.96 1.05
CA ALA A 91 -9.09 15.28 0.48
C ALA A 91 -9.04 16.31 -0.67
N LYS A 92 -8.06 17.21 -0.68
CA LYS A 92 -7.93 18.28 -1.69
C LYS A 92 -6.97 17.94 -2.83
N GLY A 93 -6.27 16.81 -2.76
CA GLY A 93 -5.31 16.37 -3.78
C GLY A 93 -4.48 15.19 -3.31
N GLN A 94 -3.92 14.47 -4.28
CA GLN A 94 -3.05 13.32 -4.04
C GLN A 94 -1.77 13.48 -4.85
N TYR A 95 -0.65 13.06 -4.27
CA TYR A 95 0.68 13.16 -4.89
C TYR A 95 1.47 11.86 -4.71
N PRO A 96 0.96 10.74 -5.24
CA PRO A 96 1.59 9.43 -5.08
C PRO A 96 2.95 9.38 -5.77
N HIS A 97 3.94 8.81 -5.09
CA HIS A 97 5.28 8.68 -5.66
C HIS A 97 5.45 7.45 -6.57
N SER A 98 4.57 6.48 -6.49
CA SER A 98 4.65 5.21 -7.24
C SER A 98 3.28 4.70 -7.63
N VAL A 99 3.23 3.88 -8.69
CA VAL A 99 2.11 3.00 -9.00
C VAL A 99 2.56 1.55 -8.87
N ILE A 100 1.79 0.73 -8.18
CA ILE A 100 2.09 -0.68 -7.93
C ILE A 100 1.06 -1.53 -8.67
N LEU A 101 1.54 -2.39 -9.58
CA LEU A 101 0.74 -3.44 -10.19
C LEU A 101 0.96 -4.73 -9.40
N SER A 102 -0.08 -5.23 -8.75
CA SER A 102 -0.03 -6.46 -7.96
C SER A 102 -1.20 -7.41 -8.27
N CYS A 103 -1.11 -8.62 -7.74
CA CYS A 103 -2.20 -9.58 -7.82
C CYS A 103 -3.42 -9.11 -7.02
N LEU A 104 -4.61 -9.58 -7.41
CA LEU A 104 -5.83 -9.39 -6.62
C LEU A 104 -5.83 -10.21 -5.31
N ASP A 105 -4.85 -11.09 -5.07
CA ASP A 105 -4.74 -11.93 -3.87
C ASP A 105 -4.93 -11.09 -2.59
N SER A 106 -5.83 -11.54 -1.72
CA SER A 106 -6.22 -10.78 -0.51
C SER A 106 -5.08 -10.52 0.48
N ARG A 107 -3.96 -11.23 0.35
CA ARG A 107 -2.76 -11.09 1.18
C ARG A 107 -1.75 -10.08 0.66
N THR A 108 -2.00 -9.47 -0.53
CA THR A 108 -1.07 -8.56 -1.21
C THR A 108 -1.54 -7.09 -1.19
N SER A 109 -1.92 -6.57 -0.02
CA SER A 109 -2.25 -5.16 0.15
C SER A 109 -0.98 -4.30 0.10
N SER A 110 -0.83 -3.53 -0.98
CA SER A 110 0.41 -2.79 -1.24
C SER A 110 0.71 -1.73 -0.19
N GLU A 111 -0.30 -1.00 0.31
CA GLU A 111 -0.11 -0.01 1.36
C GLU A 111 0.47 -0.64 2.63
N LEU A 112 -0.03 -1.84 2.97
CA LEU A 112 0.42 -2.56 4.16
C LEU A 112 1.81 -3.14 3.97
N ILE A 113 2.04 -3.86 2.85
CA ILE A 113 3.31 -4.54 2.54
C ILE A 113 4.47 -3.54 2.43
N PHE A 114 4.21 -2.35 1.90
CA PHE A 114 5.22 -1.31 1.75
C PHE A 114 5.12 -0.21 2.81
N ASP A 115 4.28 -0.39 3.83
CA ASP A 115 4.09 0.58 4.93
C ASP A 115 3.90 2.01 4.41
N GLN A 116 2.94 2.18 3.49
CA GLN A 116 2.63 3.47 2.87
C GLN A 116 1.32 4.04 3.42
N GLY A 117 1.26 5.36 3.60
CA GLY A 117 0.05 6.08 4.00
C GLY A 117 -0.90 6.36 2.84
N LEU A 118 -2.10 6.86 3.16
CA LEU A 118 -3.10 7.24 2.18
C LEU A 118 -2.54 8.28 1.20
N GLY A 119 -2.80 8.07 -0.10
CA GLY A 119 -2.35 8.98 -1.15
C GLY A 119 -0.85 8.91 -1.48
N SER A 120 -0.08 7.99 -0.87
CA SER A 120 1.36 7.85 -1.14
C SER A 120 1.67 7.00 -2.37
N ILE A 121 0.78 6.05 -2.72
CA ILE A 121 0.92 5.16 -3.87
C ILE A 121 -0.41 4.98 -4.60
N PHE A 122 -0.35 4.73 -5.91
CA PHE A 122 -1.47 4.18 -6.67
C PHE A 122 -1.40 2.65 -6.66
N ASN A 123 -2.57 1.99 -6.71
CA ASN A 123 -2.68 0.55 -6.81
C ASN A 123 -3.45 0.14 -8.07
N ALA A 124 -2.84 -0.70 -8.90
CA ALA A 124 -3.49 -1.45 -9.96
C ALA A 124 -3.46 -2.93 -9.59
N ARG A 125 -4.59 -3.63 -9.65
CA ARG A 125 -4.66 -5.03 -9.22
C ARG A 125 -5.48 -5.87 -10.18
N VAL A 126 -4.90 -6.98 -10.60
CA VAL A 126 -5.55 -8.02 -11.40
C VAL A 126 -4.98 -9.38 -11.02
N ALA A 127 -5.77 -10.45 -11.11
CA ALA A 127 -5.28 -11.80 -10.84
C ALA A 127 -4.08 -12.13 -11.75
N GLY A 128 -2.92 -12.42 -11.13
CA GLY A 128 -1.68 -12.68 -11.87
C GLY A 128 -0.89 -11.44 -12.29
N ASN A 129 -1.17 -10.27 -11.76
CA ASN A 129 -0.37 -9.03 -11.88
C ASN A 129 0.16 -8.72 -13.30
N PHE A 130 -0.61 -9.03 -14.35
CA PHE A 130 -0.30 -8.67 -15.74
C PHE A 130 -0.91 -7.31 -16.11
N GLU A 131 -0.45 -6.70 -17.19
CA GLU A 131 -1.03 -5.47 -17.73
C GLU A 131 -2.12 -5.77 -18.77
N ASN A 132 -3.05 -4.85 -18.91
CA ASN A 132 -4.01 -4.75 -20.01
C ASN A 132 -4.18 -3.26 -20.39
N THR A 133 -5.00 -2.96 -21.37
CA THR A 133 -5.21 -1.59 -21.86
C THR A 133 -5.62 -0.63 -20.75
N ASP A 134 -6.53 -1.04 -19.84
CA ASP A 134 -7.03 -0.18 -18.78
C ASP A 134 -5.95 0.07 -17.70
N ILE A 135 -5.17 -0.96 -17.39
CA ILE A 135 -4.04 -0.85 -16.45
C ILE A 135 -2.93 0.01 -17.04
N LEU A 136 -2.59 -0.17 -18.34
CA LEU A 136 -1.61 0.68 -19.02
C LEU A 136 -2.04 2.15 -19.01
N GLY A 137 -3.28 2.46 -19.40
CA GLY A 137 -3.82 3.82 -19.34
C GLY A 137 -3.80 4.41 -17.92
N SER A 138 -4.06 3.58 -16.91
CA SER A 138 -3.96 3.98 -15.50
C SER A 138 -2.51 4.29 -15.07
N MET A 139 -1.53 3.52 -15.55
CA MET A 139 -0.10 3.78 -15.31
C MET A 139 0.37 5.04 -16.02
N GLU A 140 -0.07 5.27 -17.25
CA GLU A 140 0.21 6.50 -18.01
C GLU A 140 -0.34 7.72 -17.27
N PHE A 141 -1.59 7.64 -16.81
CA PHE A 141 -2.16 8.69 -15.94
C PHE A 141 -1.31 8.89 -14.68
N ALA A 142 -0.97 7.82 -13.96
CA ALA A 142 -0.21 7.89 -12.72
C ALA A 142 1.16 8.55 -12.93
N CYS A 143 1.88 8.21 -14.00
CA CYS A 143 3.22 8.72 -14.25
C CYS A 143 3.20 10.07 -14.97
N LYS A 144 2.48 10.17 -16.10
CA LYS A 144 2.52 11.36 -16.97
C LYS A 144 1.69 12.51 -16.44
N ALA A 145 0.51 12.24 -15.91
CA ALA A 145 -0.42 13.28 -15.43
C ALA A 145 -0.26 13.56 -13.93
N ALA A 146 -0.14 12.51 -13.10
CA ALA A 146 -0.11 12.65 -11.65
C ALA A 146 1.31 12.67 -11.05
N GLY A 147 2.37 12.44 -11.84
CA GLY A 147 3.76 12.67 -11.44
C GLY A 147 4.42 11.54 -10.66
N ALA A 148 3.85 10.32 -10.64
CA ALA A 148 4.49 9.16 -10.04
C ALA A 148 5.83 8.86 -10.73
N LYS A 149 6.83 8.46 -9.95
CA LYS A 149 8.22 8.25 -10.39
C LYS A 149 8.60 6.79 -10.59
N LEU A 150 7.75 5.86 -10.16
CA LEU A 150 8.06 4.44 -10.16
C LEU A 150 6.82 3.63 -10.55
N ILE A 151 7.00 2.68 -11.45
CA ILE A 151 6.10 1.55 -11.69
C ILE A 151 6.75 0.33 -11.05
N LEU A 152 6.05 -0.32 -10.09
CA LEU A 152 6.51 -1.55 -9.46
C LEU A 152 5.55 -2.68 -9.80
N VAL A 153 6.02 -3.68 -10.54
CA VAL A 153 5.26 -4.91 -10.83
C VAL A 153 5.59 -5.96 -9.77
N VAL A 154 4.59 -6.38 -8.99
CA VAL A 154 4.78 -7.27 -7.85
C VAL A 154 4.07 -8.60 -8.08
N GLY A 155 4.84 -9.64 -8.35
CA GLY A 155 4.39 -11.03 -8.26
C GLY A 155 4.44 -11.52 -6.80
N HIS A 156 3.91 -12.70 -6.54
CA HIS A 156 3.99 -13.28 -5.20
C HIS A 156 4.08 -14.81 -5.25
N SER A 157 4.65 -15.39 -4.20
CA SER A 157 4.73 -16.85 -4.04
C SER A 157 3.33 -17.48 -4.00
N ASN A 158 3.20 -18.71 -4.45
CA ASN A 158 1.95 -19.46 -4.42
C ASN A 158 0.75 -18.78 -5.10
N CYS A 159 0.96 -17.99 -6.17
CA CYS A 159 -0.10 -17.30 -6.89
C CYS A 159 -1.10 -18.25 -7.52
N GLY A 160 -2.39 -18.12 -7.16
CA GLY A 160 -3.45 -18.99 -7.68
C GLY A 160 -3.67 -18.85 -9.20
N ALA A 161 -3.55 -17.64 -9.75
CA ALA A 161 -3.68 -17.41 -11.19
C ALA A 161 -2.50 -18.03 -11.97
N VAL A 162 -1.28 -17.94 -11.43
CA VAL A 162 -0.10 -18.61 -12.02
C VAL A 162 -0.25 -20.14 -11.98
N LYS A 163 -0.72 -20.69 -10.85
CA LYS A 163 -1.05 -22.14 -10.77
C LYS A 163 -2.09 -22.55 -11.81
N GLY A 164 -3.14 -21.72 -11.96
CA GLY A 164 -4.15 -21.94 -12.99
C GLY A 164 -3.57 -21.93 -14.41
N ALA A 165 -2.59 -21.06 -14.69
CA ALA A 165 -1.89 -21.04 -15.97
C ALA A 165 -1.02 -22.28 -16.18
N CYS A 166 -0.30 -22.74 -15.14
CA CYS A 166 0.47 -23.98 -15.19
C CYS A 166 -0.39 -25.21 -15.48
N ASP A 167 -1.65 -25.22 -15.02
CA ASP A 167 -2.60 -26.31 -15.22
C ASP A 167 -3.54 -26.10 -16.42
N ASN A 168 -3.39 -24.97 -17.14
CA ASN A 168 -4.27 -24.59 -18.27
C ASN A 168 -5.77 -24.60 -17.90
N VAL A 169 -6.11 -24.05 -16.73
CA VAL A 169 -7.49 -24.02 -16.20
C VAL A 169 -8.43 -23.24 -17.12
N GLN A 170 -9.62 -23.81 -17.37
CA GLN A 170 -10.67 -23.20 -18.17
C GLN A 170 -11.89 -22.94 -17.26
N LEU A 171 -12.24 -21.66 -17.05
CA LEU A 171 -13.36 -21.27 -16.19
C LEU A 171 -13.89 -19.88 -16.56
N GLY A 172 -14.92 -19.81 -17.36
CA GLY A 172 -15.57 -18.54 -17.70
C GLY A 172 -14.57 -17.45 -18.08
N ASN A 173 -14.71 -16.26 -17.52
CA ASN A 173 -13.80 -15.13 -17.77
C ASN A 173 -12.38 -15.33 -17.18
N LEU A 174 -12.21 -16.25 -16.23
CA LEU A 174 -10.88 -16.59 -15.72
C LEU A 174 -9.99 -17.16 -16.84
N THR A 175 -10.55 -17.82 -17.83
CA THR A 175 -9.81 -18.31 -19.01
C THR A 175 -9.00 -17.18 -19.66
N ASN A 176 -9.59 -15.99 -19.85
CA ASN A 176 -8.87 -14.85 -20.42
C ASN A 176 -7.70 -14.37 -19.52
N VAL A 177 -7.86 -14.45 -18.20
CA VAL A 177 -6.77 -14.14 -17.25
C VAL A 177 -5.63 -15.13 -17.38
N ILE A 178 -5.96 -16.43 -17.49
CA ILE A 178 -4.98 -17.50 -17.65
C ILE A 178 -4.19 -17.35 -18.97
N GLU A 179 -4.86 -17.00 -20.07
CA GLU A 179 -4.23 -16.76 -21.37
C GLU A 179 -3.19 -15.62 -21.33
N GLN A 180 -3.36 -14.60 -20.48
CA GLN A 180 -2.37 -13.52 -20.32
C GLN A 180 -1.08 -14.01 -19.63
N ILE A 181 -1.18 -15.00 -18.75
CA ILE A 181 -0.06 -15.54 -17.98
C ILE A 181 0.64 -16.70 -18.75
N LYS A 182 -0.10 -17.40 -19.60
CA LYS A 182 0.36 -18.58 -20.33
C LYS A 182 1.70 -18.40 -21.05
N PRO A 183 2.00 -17.29 -21.74
CA PRO A 183 3.32 -17.10 -22.36
C PRO A 183 4.48 -17.23 -21.37
N ALA A 184 4.31 -16.83 -20.10
CA ALA A 184 5.34 -17.03 -19.07
C ALA A 184 5.57 -18.51 -18.76
N THR A 185 4.53 -19.36 -18.83
CA THR A 185 4.70 -20.81 -18.65
C THR A 185 5.54 -21.44 -19.77
N GLU A 186 5.43 -20.91 -20.99
CA GLU A 186 6.16 -21.40 -22.17
C GLU A 186 7.65 -21.00 -22.14
N GLN A 187 7.96 -19.87 -21.51
CA GLN A 187 9.33 -19.35 -21.37
C GLN A 187 10.16 -20.16 -20.37
N VAL A 188 9.53 -20.68 -19.31
CA VAL A 188 10.20 -21.46 -18.27
C VAL A 188 10.42 -22.89 -18.75
N LYS A 189 11.63 -23.19 -19.27
CA LYS A 189 11.97 -24.50 -19.87
C LYS A 189 12.80 -25.39 -18.97
N ASN A 190 13.68 -24.82 -18.15
CA ASN A 190 14.75 -25.53 -17.43
C ASN A 190 14.42 -25.68 -15.95
N VAL A 191 13.31 -26.38 -15.65
CA VAL A 191 12.92 -26.71 -14.27
C VAL A 191 12.72 -28.25 -14.21
N GLU A 192 13.33 -28.88 -13.21
CA GLU A 192 13.17 -30.31 -12.97
C GLU A 192 11.74 -30.65 -12.51
N GLY A 193 11.26 -31.84 -12.90
CA GLY A 193 9.95 -32.34 -12.54
C GLY A 193 8.83 -31.93 -13.49
N GLU A 194 7.60 -32.12 -13.05
CA GLU A 194 6.42 -31.83 -13.85
C GLU A 194 6.15 -30.30 -13.99
N ARG A 195 5.65 -29.92 -15.15
CA ARG A 195 5.31 -28.52 -15.44
C ARG A 195 3.83 -28.25 -15.14
N ASN A 196 3.44 -28.37 -13.88
CA ASN A 196 2.07 -28.14 -13.40
C ASN A 196 2.08 -27.48 -12.02
N SER A 197 0.91 -27.18 -11.48
CA SER A 197 0.75 -26.48 -10.20
C SER A 197 1.26 -27.21 -8.96
N LYS A 198 1.54 -28.51 -9.05
CA LYS A 198 2.08 -29.32 -7.95
C LYS A 198 3.59 -29.12 -7.78
N ASN A 199 4.28 -28.69 -8.82
CA ASN A 199 5.70 -28.36 -8.78
C ASN A 199 5.90 -26.91 -8.34
N HIS A 200 6.16 -26.71 -7.05
CA HIS A 200 6.36 -25.37 -6.47
C HIS A 200 7.50 -24.59 -7.14
N VAL A 201 8.61 -25.28 -7.49
CA VAL A 201 9.76 -24.64 -8.15
C VAL A 201 9.35 -24.11 -9.53
N TYR A 202 8.56 -24.88 -10.27
CA TYR A 202 8.03 -24.45 -11.56
C TYR A 202 7.07 -23.25 -11.42
N VAL A 203 6.13 -23.32 -10.47
CA VAL A 203 5.17 -22.22 -10.22
C VAL A 203 5.89 -20.92 -9.85
N GLU A 204 6.92 -20.98 -8.99
CA GLU A 204 7.71 -19.80 -8.60
C GLU A 204 8.52 -19.23 -9.79
N ALA A 205 9.10 -20.10 -10.62
CA ALA A 205 9.78 -19.68 -11.83
C ALA A 205 8.84 -18.99 -12.82
N VAL A 206 7.63 -19.53 -13.02
CA VAL A 206 6.60 -18.93 -13.87
C VAL A 206 6.11 -17.60 -13.29
N ALA A 207 5.91 -17.50 -11.97
CA ALA A 207 5.51 -16.25 -11.34
C ALA A 207 6.55 -15.13 -11.55
N LYS A 208 7.83 -15.46 -11.43
CA LYS A 208 8.94 -14.54 -11.70
C LYS A 208 8.99 -14.13 -13.17
N GLU A 209 8.87 -15.11 -14.08
CA GLU A 209 8.87 -14.87 -15.53
C GLU A 209 7.68 -13.99 -15.94
N ASN A 210 6.50 -14.20 -15.34
CA ASN A 210 5.34 -13.36 -15.57
C ASN A 210 5.54 -11.90 -15.15
N VAL A 211 6.29 -11.63 -14.08
CA VAL A 211 6.68 -10.26 -13.71
C VAL A 211 7.59 -9.64 -14.77
N LEU A 212 8.61 -10.40 -15.26
CA LEU A 212 9.53 -9.92 -16.30
C LEU A 212 8.81 -9.66 -17.62
N LYS A 213 7.94 -10.60 -18.02
CA LYS A 213 7.07 -10.43 -19.19
C LYS A 213 6.23 -9.16 -19.07
N THR A 214 5.53 -8.98 -17.95
CA THR A 214 4.68 -7.81 -17.73
C THR A 214 5.47 -6.48 -17.85
N ILE A 215 6.69 -6.44 -17.33
CA ILE A 215 7.57 -5.26 -17.48
C ILE A 215 7.90 -4.99 -18.95
N ASN A 216 8.24 -6.03 -19.72
CA ASN A 216 8.53 -5.90 -21.14
C ASN A 216 7.29 -5.44 -21.91
N ASP A 217 6.14 -6.01 -21.62
CA ASP A 217 4.87 -5.64 -22.25
C ASP A 217 4.49 -4.17 -21.95
N ILE A 218 4.73 -3.68 -20.72
CA ILE A 218 4.53 -2.26 -20.39
C ILE A 218 5.40 -1.38 -21.29
N ARG A 219 6.67 -1.73 -21.48
CA ARG A 219 7.62 -0.98 -22.34
C ARG A 219 7.21 -1.02 -23.82
N GLU A 220 6.79 -2.19 -24.31
CA GLU A 220 6.42 -2.38 -25.72
C GLU A 220 5.07 -1.73 -26.06
N ARG A 221 4.10 -1.82 -25.15
CA ARG A 221 2.72 -1.41 -25.41
C ARG A 221 2.41 0.04 -25.03
N SER A 222 3.26 0.67 -24.21
CA SER A 222 3.14 2.09 -23.85
C SER A 222 4.37 2.90 -24.26
N PRO A 223 4.36 3.49 -25.45
CA PRO A 223 5.43 4.39 -25.88
C PRO A 223 5.66 5.57 -24.93
N ILE A 224 4.60 6.03 -24.25
CA ILE A 224 4.66 7.11 -23.25
C ILE A 224 5.53 6.68 -22.06
N LEU A 225 5.30 5.52 -21.50
CA LEU A 225 6.04 5.01 -20.34
C LEU A 225 7.48 4.64 -20.74
N ALA A 226 7.67 4.03 -21.90
CA ALA A 226 9.00 3.72 -22.44
C ALA A 226 9.85 4.99 -22.66
N GLU A 227 9.25 6.06 -23.18
CA GLU A 227 9.93 7.35 -23.35
C GLU A 227 10.31 7.97 -21.99
N MET A 228 9.38 7.96 -21.02
CA MET A 228 9.65 8.49 -19.67
C MET A 228 10.76 7.70 -18.97
N GLU A 229 10.78 6.37 -19.09
CA GLU A 229 11.85 5.52 -18.53
C GLU A 229 13.20 5.82 -19.21
N SER A 230 13.25 5.92 -20.55
CA SER A 230 14.48 6.22 -21.28
C SER A 230 15.09 7.58 -20.92
N LYS A 231 14.26 8.55 -20.54
CA LYS A 231 14.67 9.87 -20.04
C LYS A 231 15.04 9.87 -18.54
N GLY A 232 14.86 8.76 -17.83
CA GLY A 232 15.10 8.70 -16.41
C GLY A 232 14.05 9.43 -15.55
N GLU A 233 12.91 9.80 -16.13
CA GLU A 233 11.80 10.45 -15.43
C GLU A 233 11.07 9.45 -14.50
N ILE A 234 11.04 8.18 -14.89
CA ILE A 234 10.50 7.06 -14.11
C ILE A 234 11.45 5.86 -14.12
N MET A 235 11.17 4.87 -13.28
CA MET A 235 11.72 3.51 -13.35
C MET A 235 10.57 2.50 -13.42
N ILE A 236 10.79 1.37 -14.12
CA ILE A 236 9.89 0.22 -14.15
C ILE A 236 10.66 -0.96 -13.56
N VAL A 237 10.23 -1.47 -12.41
CA VAL A 237 10.95 -2.46 -11.61
C VAL A 237 10.04 -3.64 -11.27
N GLY A 238 10.62 -4.85 -11.26
CA GLY A 238 9.94 -6.07 -10.82
C GLY A 238 10.24 -6.42 -9.37
N ALA A 239 9.32 -7.11 -8.72
CA ALA A 239 9.55 -7.67 -7.40
C ALA A 239 8.71 -8.93 -7.17
N MET A 240 9.18 -9.78 -6.25
CA MET A 240 8.45 -10.95 -5.76
C MET A 240 8.19 -10.83 -4.26
N TYR A 241 6.92 -10.87 -3.88
CA TYR A 241 6.48 -10.88 -2.49
C TYR A 241 6.35 -12.33 -1.99
N ASP A 242 7.01 -12.62 -0.90
CA ASP A 242 6.96 -13.92 -0.23
C ASP A 242 5.86 -13.91 0.82
N LEU A 243 4.84 -14.73 0.62
CA LEU A 243 3.68 -14.83 1.50
C LEU A 243 3.98 -15.43 2.88
N GLU A 244 5.09 -16.16 3.05
CA GLU A 244 5.46 -16.79 4.32
C GLU A 244 6.23 -15.82 5.22
N THR A 245 7.10 -15.01 4.62
CA THR A 245 8.01 -14.13 5.36
C THR A 245 7.59 -12.67 5.36
N GLY A 246 6.68 -12.28 4.48
CA GLY A 246 6.31 -10.88 4.26
C GLY A 246 7.38 -10.04 3.56
N LYS A 247 8.45 -10.66 3.08
CA LYS A 247 9.55 -9.97 2.40
C LYS A 247 9.27 -9.78 0.92
N VAL A 248 9.72 -8.65 0.39
CA VAL A 248 9.72 -8.36 -1.04
C VAL A 248 11.15 -8.42 -1.56
N ASN A 249 11.39 -9.31 -2.53
CA ASN A 249 12.65 -9.44 -3.24
C ASN A 249 12.56 -8.63 -4.52
N PHE A 250 13.24 -7.46 -4.55
CA PHE A 250 13.29 -6.60 -5.72
C PHE A 250 14.25 -7.21 -6.75
N MET A 251 13.80 -7.27 -7.99
CA MET A 251 14.63 -7.73 -9.10
C MET A 251 15.67 -6.65 -9.40
N GLN A 252 16.88 -7.08 -9.72
CA GLN A 252 17.91 -6.18 -10.24
C GLN A 252 17.65 -5.99 -11.74
N ASP A 253 17.84 -4.76 -12.23
CA ASP A 253 17.90 -4.46 -13.66
C ASP A 253 19.14 -5.11 -14.30
#